data_737e3674f3f8c2ae168a00cf82d1f515
#
_entry.id   737e3674f3f8c2ae168a00cf82d1f515
#
_cell.length_a   1.000
_cell.length_b   1.000
_cell.length_c   1.000
_cell.angle_alpha   90.00
_cell.angle_beta   90.00
_cell.angle_gamma   90.00
#
_symmetry.space_group_name_H-M   'P 1'
#
loop_
_entity.id
_entity.type
_entity.pdbx_description
1 polymer ?
#
loop_
_entity_poly.entity_id
_entity_poly.type
_entity_poly.pdbx_seq_one_letter_code
_entity_poly.pdbx_strand_id
1 'polypeptide(L)'
;MLSIVILQLVMSLPAVAAADYFDVVPLSCREGSGSVRYEASVDFPVGGGMAVMAAAKEWIGEILEVDGTMAEQDVSGMSADDFGRLLDAVAADYVKTGDGHREVSITWLYEDPTCVSYEAVVTDRDSVAWATSSVATFSKQDGHRITPEEVFSCDEKQIKRLMWQYRGDLQMEVSSPDALYVGDVAFIDGWVIVIGPARGTSGAEYRLRYPEIEKWLIPAKGEGYLSR
;
A
#
# COMPACT_ATOMS: atom_id res chain seq x y z
N MET A 1 -60.08 35.02 -19.65
CA MET A 1 -59.47 33.69 -19.62
C MET A 1 -57.99 33.91 -19.40
N LEU A 2 -57.52 33.65 -18.18
CA LEU A 2 -56.09 33.80 -17.81
C LEU A 2 -55.48 32.39 -17.82
N SER A 3 -54.58 32.14 -18.77
CA SER A 3 -53.82 30.87 -18.83
C SER A 3 -52.63 30.96 -17.87
N ILE A 4 -52.65 30.16 -16.83
CA ILE A 4 -51.52 29.99 -15.89
C ILE A 4 -50.60 28.95 -16.52
N VAL A 5 -49.39 29.36 -16.91
CA VAL A 5 -48.28 28.46 -17.31
C VAL A 5 -47.56 28.07 -16.03
N ILE A 6 -47.72 26.83 -15.61
CA ILE A 6 -46.91 26.25 -14.52
C ILE A 6 -45.59 25.78 -15.11
N LEU A 7 -44.52 26.52 -14.84
CA LEU A 7 -43.16 26.13 -15.18
C LEU A 7 -42.70 25.12 -14.11
N GLN A 8 -42.70 23.82 -14.46
CA GLN A 8 -42.10 22.80 -13.61
C GLN A 8 -40.57 22.91 -13.72
N LEU A 9 -39.94 23.47 -12.68
CA LEU A 9 -38.52 23.45 -12.48
C LEU A 9 -38.10 22.02 -12.05
N VAL A 10 -37.70 21.19 -12.96
CA VAL A 10 -37.07 19.89 -12.65
C VAL A 10 -35.69 20.19 -12.11
N MET A 11 -35.54 20.27 -10.80
CA MET A 11 -34.25 20.22 -10.16
C MET A 11 -33.65 18.81 -10.37
N SER A 12 -32.74 18.67 -11.32
CA SER A 12 -31.88 17.51 -11.38
C SER A 12 -30.95 17.58 -10.15
N LEU A 13 -31.27 16.81 -9.13
CA LEU A 13 -30.30 16.52 -8.07
C LEU A 13 -29.10 15.88 -8.74
N PRO A 14 -27.86 16.34 -8.46
CA PRO A 14 -26.70 15.61 -8.90
C PRO A 14 -26.83 14.18 -8.35
N ALA A 15 -26.75 13.19 -9.24
CA ALA A 15 -26.61 11.81 -8.81
C ALA A 15 -25.37 11.81 -7.90
N VAL A 16 -25.55 11.52 -6.62
CA VAL A 16 -24.47 11.18 -5.72
C VAL A 16 -23.89 9.94 -6.38
N ALA A 17 -22.71 10.08 -6.98
CA ALA A 17 -21.96 8.94 -7.49
C ALA A 17 -21.87 7.95 -6.32
N ALA A 18 -22.36 6.73 -6.53
CA ALA A 18 -22.15 5.66 -5.55
C ALA A 18 -20.66 5.67 -5.26
N ALA A 19 -20.29 5.78 -3.98
CA ALA A 19 -18.89 5.75 -3.59
C ALA A 19 -18.31 4.46 -4.18
N ASP A 20 -17.34 4.58 -5.10
CA ASP A 20 -16.65 3.43 -5.66
C ASP A 20 -15.85 2.79 -4.52
N TYR A 21 -16.46 1.80 -3.87
CA TYR A 21 -15.79 1.01 -2.86
C TYR A 21 -14.66 0.25 -3.52
N PHE A 22 -13.50 0.30 -2.89
CA PHE A 22 -12.38 -0.51 -3.30
C PHE A 22 -12.63 -1.95 -2.84
N ASP A 23 -12.42 -2.91 -3.72
CA ASP A 23 -12.67 -4.32 -3.45
C ASP A 23 -11.47 -5.16 -3.85
N VAL A 24 -11.18 -6.18 -3.06
CA VAL A 24 -10.03 -7.08 -3.26
C VAL A 24 -10.45 -8.54 -3.21
N VAL A 25 -9.71 -9.37 -3.90
CA VAL A 25 -9.82 -10.82 -3.79
C VAL A 25 -8.49 -11.39 -3.27
N PRO A 26 -8.51 -12.24 -2.23
CA PRO A 26 -7.30 -12.89 -1.76
C PRO A 26 -6.86 -13.96 -2.76
N LEU A 27 -5.64 -13.84 -3.25
CA LEU A 27 -4.96 -14.82 -4.11
C LEU A 27 -3.75 -15.37 -3.35
N SER A 28 -3.44 -16.65 -3.54
CA SER A 28 -2.27 -17.25 -2.92
C SER A 28 -1.69 -18.35 -3.78
N CYS A 29 -0.37 -18.48 -3.72
CA CYS A 29 0.33 -19.61 -4.31
C CYS A 29 1.34 -20.19 -3.32
N ARG A 30 1.70 -21.46 -3.53
CA ARG A 30 2.72 -22.15 -2.76
C ARG A 30 3.38 -23.20 -3.61
N GLU A 31 4.69 -23.08 -3.78
CA GLU A 31 5.51 -24.05 -4.51
C GLU A 31 6.76 -24.41 -3.70
N GLY A 32 7.30 -25.62 -3.93
CA GLY A 32 8.49 -26.05 -3.24
C GLY A 32 9.13 -27.31 -3.81
N SER A 33 10.45 -27.35 -3.76
CA SER A 33 11.26 -28.50 -4.16
C SER A 33 12.52 -28.60 -3.29
N GLY A 34 12.69 -29.66 -2.55
CA GLY A 34 13.80 -29.81 -1.62
C GLY A 34 13.77 -28.77 -0.49
N SER A 35 14.82 -27.95 -0.41
CA SER A 35 14.93 -26.85 0.55
C SER A 35 14.39 -25.52 0.02
N VAL A 36 14.10 -25.43 -1.29
CA VAL A 36 13.61 -24.20 -1.92
C VAL A 36 12.11 -24.11 -1.81
N ARG A 37 11.57 -22.97 -1.35
CA ARG A 37 10.13 -22.70 -1.23
C ARG A 37 9.81 -21.27 -1.61
N TYR A 38 8.65 -21.11 -2.22
CA TYR A 38 8.02 -19.82 -2.46
C TYR A 38 6.57 -19.86 -1.98
N GLU A 39 6.19 -18.89 -1.16
CA GLU A 39 4.81 -18.72 -0.70
C GLU A 39 4.43 -17.25 -0.92
N ALA A 40 3.27 -17.00 -1.54
CA ALA A 40 2.75 -15.65 -1.66
C ALA A 40 1.26 -15.60 -1.31
N SER A 41 0.86 -14.50 -0.68
CA SER A 41 -0.52 -14.13 -0.39
C SER A 41 -0.73 -12.68 -0.77
N VAL A 42 -1.72 -12.38 -1.61
CA VAL A 42 -1.95 -11.06 -2.20
C VAL A 42 -3.42 -10.71 -2.15
N ASP A 43 -3.78 -9.58 -1.53
CA ASP A 43 -5.09 -8.96 -1.67
C ASP A 43 -5.15 -8.19 -3.00
N PHE A 44 -5.63 -8.85 -4.05
CA PHE A 44 -5.59 -8.33 -5.42
C PHE A 44 -6.80 -7.45 -5.73
N PRO A 45 -6.62 -6.20 -6.24
CA PRO A 45 -7.71 -5.28 -6.55
C PRO A 45 -8.62 -5.77 -7.68
N VAL A 46 -9.93 -5.81 -7.43
CA VAL A 46 -10.95 -6.23 -8.41
C VAL A 46 -12.09 -5.21 -8.56
N GLY A 47 -12.22 -4.25 -7.64
CA GLY A 47 -13.23 -3.19 -7.67
C GLY A 47 -12.70 -1.85 -7.21
N GLY A 48 -13.32 -0.76 -7.66
CA GLY A 48 -12.92 0.62 -7.37
C GLY A 48 -12.65 1.44 -8.63
N GLY A 49 -12.16 2.67 -8.44
CA GLY A 49 -11.78 3.55 -9.56
C GLY A 49 -10.64 2.95 -10.40
N MET A 50 -10.74 3.05 -11.72
CA MET A 50 -9.74 2.45 -12.62
C MET A 50 -8.32 2.88 -12.34
N ALA A 51 -8.09 4.17 -12.04
CA ALA A 51 -6.76 4.71 -11.80
C ALA A 51 -6.10 4.13 -10.54
N VAL A 52 -6.84 4.08 -9.43
CA VAL A 52 -6.32 3.54 -8.16
C VAL A 52 -6.10 2.03 -8.25
N MET A 53 -6.99 1.29 -8.95
CA MET A 53 -6.78 -0.14 -9.18
C MET A 53 -5.53 -0.41 -10.02
N ALA A 54 -5.32 0.35 -11.11
CA ALA A 54 -4.14 0.20 -11.94
C ALA A 54 -2.86 0.45 -11.15
N ALA A 55 -2.80 1.55 -10.40
CA ALA A 55 -1.64 1.91 -9.58
C ALA A 55 -1.35 0.87 -8.48
N ALA A 56 -2.38 0.36 -7.80
CA ALA A 56 -2.20 -0.69 -6.80
C ALA A 56 -1.69 -1.99 -7.42
N LYS A 57 -2.20 -2.39 -8.60
CA LYS A 57 -1.73 -3.58 -9.34
C LYS A 57 -0.28 -3.42 -9.80
N GLU A 58 0.09 -2.25 -10.35
CA GLU A 58 1.47 -1.96 -10.74
C GLU A 58 2.42 -2.11 -9.54
N TRP A 59 2.07 -1.52 -8.40
CA TRP A 59 2.88 -1.65 -7.19
C TRP A 59 2.96 -3.11 -6.68
N ILE A 60 1.86 -3.87 -6.75
CA ILE A 60 1.88 -5.30 -6.43
C ILE A 60 2.87 -6.03 -7.37
N GLY A 61 2.87 -5.69 -8.66
CA GLY A 61 3.82 -6.20 -9.64
C GLY A 61 5.27 -5.89 -9.26
N GLU A 62 5.57 -4.63 -8.89
CA GLU A 62 6.89 -4.19 -8.45
C GLU A 62 7.41 -5.00 -7.23
N ILE A 63 6.53 -5.27 -6.25
CA ILE A 63 6.89 -6.08 -5.07
C ILE A 63 7.18 -7.54 -5.44
N LEU A 64 6.45 -8.09 -6.41
CA LEU A 64 6.64 -9.47 -6.85
C LEU A 64 7.78 -9.63 -7.86
N GLU A 65 8.32 -8.53 -8.40
CA GLU A 65 9.51 -8.52 -9.25
C GLU A 65 10.73 -9.01 -8.50
N VAL A 66 10.80 -10.31 -8.38
CA VAL A 66 11.97 -10.98 -7.89
C VAL A 66 12.88 -11.30 -9.08
N ASP A 67 14.00 -10.58 -9.14
CA ASP A 67 15.13 -10.87 -10.03
C ASP A 67 14.81 -10.95 -11.56
N GLY A 68 13.94 -10.05 -12.06
CA GLY A 68 13.80 -9.81 -13.50
C GLY A 68 12.87 -10.77 -14.25
N THR A 69 12.17 -11.68 -13.58
CA THR A 69 11.24 -12.60 -14.24
C THR A 69 9.89 -11.97 -14.61
N MET A 70 9.53 -10.86 -13.95
CA MET A 70 8.28 -10.13 -14.21
C MET A 70 8.46 -8.78 -14.93
N ALA A 71 9.68 -8.37 -15.20
CA ALA A 71 10.05 -7.01 -15.65
C ALA A 71 9.39 -6.49 -16.94
N GLU A 72 8.55 -7.27 -17.62
CA GLU A 72 7.92 -6.88 -18.88
C GLU A 72 6.39 -7.12 -18.91
N GLN A 73 5.77 -7.52 -17.80
CA GLN A 73 4.34 -7.78 -17.83
C GLN A 73 3.55 -6.62 -17.22
N ASP A 74 2.73 -5.97 -18.04
CA ASP A 74 1.75 -4.99 -17.57
C ASP A 74 0.66 -5.69 -16.75
N VAL A 75 0.79 -5.60 -15.43
CA VAL A 75 -0.17 -6.18 -14.46
C VAL A 75 -1.38 -5.25 -14.21
N SER A 76 -1.31 -3.99 -14.63
CA SER A 76 -2.35 -2.98 -14.36
C SER A 76 -3.71 -3.36 -14.94
N GLY A 77 -3.71 -3.99 -16.11
CA GLY A 77 -4.91 -4.45 -16.84
C GLY A 77 -5.34 -5.89 -16.53
N MET A 78 -4.61 -6.65 -15.70
CA MET A 78 -4.90 -8.06 -15.48
C MET A 78 -6.19 -8.30 -14.70
N SER A 79 -6.90 -9.39 -15.05
CA SER A 79 -7.95 -9.96 -14.21
C SER A 79 -7.34 -10.73 -13.02
N ALA A 80 -8.14 -11.03 -12.00
CA ALA A 80 -7.69 -11.88 -10.88
C ALA A 80 -7.24 -13.27 -11.33
N ASP A 81 -7.94 -13.87 -12.31
CA ASP A 81 -7.59 -15.18 -12.86
C ASP A 81 -6.26 -15.16 -13.62
N ASP A 82 -5.99 -14.09 -14.40
CA ASP A 82 -4.73 -13.93 -15.11
C ASP A 82 -3.59 -13.71 -14.14
N PHE A 83 -3.81 -12.88 -13.14
CA PHE A 83 -2.81 -12.60 -12.10
C PHE A 83 -2.53 -13.85 -11.25
N GLY A 84 -3.55 -14.66 -10.91
CA GLY A 84 -3.36 -15.93 -10.22
C GLY A 84 -2.44 -16.88 -11.01
N ARG A 85 -2.64 -17.00 -12.33
CA ARG A 85 -1.74 -17.80 -13.20
C ARG A 85 -0.32 -17.25 -13.25
N LEU A 86 -0.17 -15.93 -13.24
CA LEU A 86 1.13 -15.28 -13.19
C LEU A 86 1.83 -15.58 -11.85
N LEU A 87 1.11 -15.50 -10.74
CA LEU A 87 1.64 -15.78 -9.39
C LEU A 87 2.14 -17.24 -9.29
N ASP A 88 1.38 -18.22 -9.84
CA ASP A 88 1.82 -19.61 -9.93
C ASP A 88 3.09 -19.77 -10.79
N ALA A 89 3.18 -19.03 -11.90
CA ALA A 89 4.36 -19.06 -12.77
C ALA A 89 5.61 -18.49 -12.08
N VAL A 90 5.47 -17.39 -11.32
CA VAL A 90 6.54 -16.79 -10.51
C VAL A 90 7.02 -17.79 -9.45
N ALA A 91 6.10 -18.42 -8.73
CA ALA A 91 6.43 -19.43 -7.73
C ALA A 91 7.20 -20.63 -8.34
N ALA A 92 6.72 -21.13 -9.48
CA ALA A 92 7.35 -22.24 -10.18
C ALA A 92 8.76 -21.87 -10.71
N ASP A 93 8.96 -20.62 -11.14
CA ASP A 93 10.28 -20.15 -11.60
C ASP A 93 11.24 -19.96 -10.43
N TYR A 94 10.80 -19.36 -9.35
CA TYR A 94 11.60 -19.22 -8.13
C TYR A 94 12.10 -20.57 -7.60
N VAL A 95 11.27 -21.61 -7.60
CA VAL A 95 11.65 -22.94 -7.14
C VAL A 95 12.72 -23.58 -8.05
N LYS A 96 12.82 -23.18 -9.31
CA LYS A 96 13.85 -23.67 -10.25
C LYS A 96 15.17 -22.91 -10.15
N THR A 97 15.10 -21.62 -9.93
CA THR A 97 16.24 -20.68 -10.07
C THR A 97 16.68 -20.05 -8.76
N GLY A 98 15.79 -19.98 -7.78
CA GLY A 98 16.01 -19.36 -6.48
C GLY A 98 16.72 -20.27 -5.48
N ASP A 99 16.96 -19.73 -4.31
CA ASP A 99 17.57 -20.43 -3.17
C ASP A 99 16.79 -20.10 -1.88
N GLY A 100 16.73 -21.05 -0.96
CA GLY A 100 16.11 -20.88 0.33
C GLY A 100 14.58 -20.80 0.31
N HIS A 101 14.01 -20.08 1.27
CA HIS A 101 12.56 -19.92 1.44
C HIS A 101 12.20 -18.44 1.37
N ARG A 102 11.37 -18.08 0.40
CA ARG A 102 10.78 -16.74 0.26
C ARG A 102 9.29 -16.76 0.56
N GLU A 103 8.87 -15.83 1.38
CA GLU A 103 7.46 -15.59 1.71
C GLU A 103 7.12 -14.14 1.39
N VAL A 104 6.06 -13.90 0.61
CA VAL A 104 5.55 -12.58 0.24
C VAL A 104 4.12 -12.45 0.74
N SER A 105 3.84 -11.42 1.52
CA SER A 105 2.49 -11.06 1.95
C SER A 105 2.18 -9.65 1.50
N ILE A 106 1.14 -9.47 0.70
CA ILE A 106 0.66 -8.15 0.25
C ILE A 106 -0.78 -7.99 0.73
N THR A 107 -0.99 -7.05 1.63
CA THR A 107 -2.26 -6.88 2.35
C THR A 107 -2.84 -5.49 2.13
N TRP A 108 -4.11 -5.44 1.82
CA TRP A 108 -4.90 -4.21 1.85
C TRP A 108 -5.13 -3.80 3.31
N LEU A 109 -4.68 -2.58 3.68
CA LEU A 109 -4.69 -2.12 5.07
C LEU A 109 -5.85 -1.18 5.39
N TYR A 110 -6.17 -0.27 4.47
CA TYR A 110 -7.04 0.86 4.76
C TYR A 110 -7.68 1.42 3.50
N GLU A 111 -8.89 1.92 3.69
CA GLU A 111 -9.62 2.68 2.69
C GLU A 111 -10.39 3.81 3.35
N ASP A 112 -10.38 4.97 2.71
CA ASP A 112 -11.28 6.08 2.98
C ASP A 112 -11.81 6.68 1.66
N PRO A 113 -12.65 7.75 1.68
CA PRO A 113 -13.12 8.37 0.44
C PRO A 113 -12.02 8.93 -0.47
N THR A 114 -10.81 9.12 0.03
CA THR A 114 -9.72 9.80 -0.69
C THR A 114 -8.58 8.87 -1.11
N CYS A 115 -8.35 7.80 -0.37
CA CYS A 115 -7.20 6.93 -0.61
C CYS A 115 -7.41 5.45 -0.25
N VAL A 116 -6.45 4.64 -0.70
CA VAL A 116 -6.33 3.21 -0.39
C VAL A 116 -4.89 2.94 0.01
N SER A 117 -4.65 2.17 1.08
CA SER A 117 -3.31 1.81 1.54
C SER A 117 -3.07 0.31 1.51
N TYR A 118 -1.84 -0.05 1.17
CA TYR A 118 -1.31 -1.41 1.13
C TYR A 118 -0.02 -1.54 1.91
N GLU A 119 0.24 -2.75 2.39
CA GLU A 119 1.50 -3.20 2.96
C GLU A 119 1.98 -4.45 2.23
N ALA A 120 3.27 -4.54 2.02
CA ALA A 120 3.95 -5.75 1.59
C ALA A 120 5.04 -6.12 2.58
N VAL A 121 5.07 -7.39 2.98
CA VAL A 121 6.15 -7.97 3.79
C VAL A 121 6.80 -9.08 2.98
N VAL A 122 8.09 -8.93 2.71
CA VAL A 122 8.91 -9.95 2.05
C VAL A 122 9.87 -10.53 3.08
N THR A 123 9.83 -11.84 3.25
CA THR A 123 10.72 -12.57 4.16
C THR A 123 11.54 -13.58 3.38
N ASP A 124 12.86 -13.41 3.40
CA ASP A 124 13.80 -14.39 2.89
C ASP A 124 14.40 -15.15 4.06
N ARG A 125 14.22 -16.47 4.09
CA ARG A 125 14.70 -17.36 5.15
C ARG A 125 15.86 -18.22 4.65
N ASP A 126 17.02 -17.58 4.52
CA ASP A 126 18.29 -18.29 4.42
C ASP A 126 18.84 -18.57 5.83
N SER A 127 20.16 -18.60 6.00
CA SER A 127 20.80 -18.78 7.31
C SER A 127 20.45 -17.69 8.34
N VAL A 128 20.02 -16.52 7.87
CA VAL A 128 19.51 -15.40 8.68
C VAL A 128 18.20 -14.93 8.07
N ALA A 129 17.11 -14.97 8.83
CA ALA A 129 15.81 -14.49 8.37
C ALA A 129 15.85 -12.95 8.22
N TRP A 130 15.56 -12.47 7.03
CA TRP A 130 15.39 -11.05 6.73
C TRP A 130 13.92 -10.79 6.39
N ALA A 131 13.35 -9.77 6.99
CA ALA A 131 12.03 -9.28 6.63
C ALA A 131 12.15 -7.81 6.23
N THR A 132 11.57 -7.45 5.09
CA THR A 132 11.50 -6.08 4.60
C THR A 132 10.04 -5.72 4.41
N SER A 133 9.61 -4.63 5.03
CA SER A 133 8.29 -4.06 4.80
C SER A 133 8.35 -2.93 3.79
N SER A 134 7.36 -2.89 2.93
CA SER A 134 7.10 -1.80 2.00
C SER A 134 5.63 -1.41 2.13
N VAL A 135 5.33 -0.13 2.00
CA VAL A 135 3.94 0.34 2.01
C VAL A 135 3.68 1.28 0.85
N ALA A 136 2.42 1.41 0.46
CA ALA A 136 1.99 2.43 -0.49
C ALA A 136 0.59 2.91 -0.16
N THR A 137 0.34 4.19 -0.39
CA THR A 137 -1.00 4.77 -0.36
C THR A 137 -1.28 5.42 -1.71
N PHE A 138 -2.44 5.13 -2.27
CA PHE A 138 -2.85 5.60 -3.60
C PHE A 138 -4.06 6.50 -3.49
N SER A 139 -4.03 7.63 -4.20
CA SER A 139 -5.16 8.54 -4.34
C SER A 139 -6.29 7.87 -5.14
N LYS A 140 -7.50 7.89 -4.63
CA LYS A 140 -8.69 7.41 -5.37
C LYS A 140 -9.05 8.31 -6.55
N GLN A 141 -8.61 9.56 -6.54
CA GLN A 141 -8.93 10.52 -7.58
C GLN A 141 -8.23 10.19 -8.90
N ASP A 142 -6.94 9.85 -8.85
CA ASP A 142 -6.07 9.74 -10.03
C ASP A 142 -5.05 8.60 -9.94
N GLY A 143 -5.02 7.84 -8.86
CA GLY A 143 -4.12 6.70 -8.66
C GLY A 143 -2.69 7.08 -8.28
N HIS A 144 -2.33 8.38 -8.16
CA HIS A 144 -0.96 8.71 -7.79
C HIS A 144 -0.60 8.19 -6.40
N ARG A 145 0.66 7.83 -6.22
CA ARG A 145 1.20 7.39 -4.93
C ARG A 145 1.38 8.59 -4.01
N ILE A 146 0.66 8.59 -2.88
CA ILE A 146 0.69 9.67 -1.89
C ILE A 146 2.03 9.62 -1.15
N THR A 147 2.72 10.74 -1.10
CA THR A 147 4.02 10.89 -0.46
C THR A 147 3.91 11.40 0.99
N PRO A 148 4.95 11.23 1.82
CA PRO A 148 4.96 11.81 3.16
C PRO A 148 4.72 13.31 3.20
N GLU A 149 5.18 14.07 2.20
CA GLU A 149 5.01 15.53 2.09
C GLU A 149 3.53 15.92 1.86
N GLU A 150 2.73 15.02 1.30
CA GLU A 150 1.29 15.21 1.11
C GLU A 150 0.48 14.86 2.36
N VAL A 151 1.07 14.06 3.27
CA VAL A 151 0.45 13.62 4.53
C VAL A 151 0.83 14.54 5.69
N PHE A 152 2.09 14.95 5.77
CA PHE A 152 2.60 15.73 6.89
C PHE A 152 2.70 17.22 6.57
N SER A 153 2.22 18.08 7.47
CA SER A 153 2.33 19.53 7.41
C SER A 153 3.66 20.07 7.93
N CYS A 154 4.52 19.20 8.43
CA CYS A 154 5.84 19.52 8.96
C CYS A 154 6.96 19.11 8.00
N ASP A 155 8.18 19.61 8.24
CA ASP A 155 9.36 19.26 7.45
C ASP A 155 9.85 17.83 7.72
N GLU A 156 10.65 17.28 6.82
CA GLU A 156 11.25 15.96 6.92
C GLU A 156 12.02 15.74 8.24
N LYS A 157 12.67 16.81 8.74
CA LYS A 157 13.39 16.74 10.02
C LYS A 157 12.45 16.46 11.19
N GLN A 158 11.25 17.01 11.17
CA GLN A 158 10.24 16.75 12.19
C GLN A 158 9.65 15.34 12.03
N ILE A 159 9.43 14.87 10.79
CA ILE A 159 8.99 13.49 10.53
C ILE A 159 10.02 12.51 11.10
N LYS A 160 11.31 12.69 10.85
CA LYS A 160 12.40 11.88 11.40
C LYS A 160 12.41 11.85 12.93
N ARG A 161 12.08 12.97 13.58
CA ARG A 161 11.94 13.02 15.05
C ARG A 161 10.75 12.22 15.54
N LEU A 162 9.61 12.29 14.83
CA LEU A 162 8.45 11.46 15.14
C LEU A 162 8.79 9.98 14.99
N MET A 163 9.38 9.57 13.86
CA MET A 163 9.85 8.19 13.67
C MET A 163 10.77 7.75 14.81
N TRP A 164 11.73 8.59 15.19
CA TRP A 164 12.64 8.29 16.30
C TRP A 164 11.92 8.12 17.64
N GLN A 165 10.92 8.94 17.91
CA GLN A 165 10.10 8.85 19.12
C GLN A 165 9.27 7.55 19.15
N TYR A 166 8.73 7.14 18.00
CA TYR A 166 7.85 5.98 17.86
C TYR A 166 8.55 4.71 17.38
N ARG A 167 9.87 4.67 17.39
CA ARG A 167 10.64 3.52 16.93
C ARG A 167 10.41 2.23 17.73
N GLY A 168 9.81 2.32 18.93
CA GLY A 168 9.52 1.17 19.79
C GLY A 168 10.76 0.33 20.06
N ASP A 169 10.64 -0.98 19.80
CA ASP A 169 11.71 -1.97 19.98
C ASP A 169 12.60 -2.16 18.74
N LEU A 170 12.44 -1.33 17.70
CA LEU A 170 13.28 -1.39 16.51
C LEU A 170 14.75 -1.19 16.89
N GLN A 171 15.59 -2.14 16.50
CA GLN A 171 17.02 -2.02 16.65
C GLN A 171 17.57 -1.05 15.60
N MET A 172 18.16 0.05 16.08
CA MET A 172 18.67 1.09 15.20
C MET A 172 20.17 0.89 14.92
N GLU A 173 20.55 1.08 13.65
CA GLU A 173 21.98 1.18 13.25
C GLU A 173 22.50 2.61 13.40
N VAL A 174 21.60 3.59 13.45
CA VAL A 174 21.92 5.01 13.56
C VAL A 174 21.70 5.52 14.99
N SER A 175 22.46 6.52 15.38
CA SER A 175 22.48 7.07 16.75
C SER A 175 21.63 8.32 16.94
N SER A 176 21.03 8.84 15.86
CA SER A 176 20.25 10.07 15.90
C SER A 176 19.13 10.08 14.85
N PRO A 177 18.04 10.85 15.09
CA PRO A 177 16.97 10.99 14.11
C PRO A 177 17.44 11.59 12.78
N ASP A 178 18.44 12.45 12.78
CA ASP A 178 18.91 13.13 11.55
C ASP A 178 19.51 12.14 10.51
N ALA A 179 19.94 10.96 10.96
CA ALA A 179 20.48 9.91 10.09
C ALA A 179 19.40 8.96 9.52
N LEU A 180 18.13 9.13 9.92
CA LEU A 180 17.03 8.40 9.30
C LEU A 180 16.76 8.94 7.89
N TYR A 181 16.22 8.08 7.02
CA TYR A 181 15.48 8.54 5.84
C TYR A 181 13.98 8.35 6.09
N VAL A 182 13.16 9.09 5.37
CA VAL A 182 11.70 8.97 5.38
C VAL A 182 11.33 8.29 4.06
N GLY A 183 10.80 7.09 4.17
CA GLY A 183 10.29 6.32 3.02
C GLY A 183 8.80 6.57 2.81
N ASP A 184 8.14 5.59 2.22
CA ASP A 184 6.71 5.67 1.92
C ASP A 184 5.82 5.69 3.15
N VAL A 185 4.56 6.04 2.94
CA VAL A 185 3.56 6.19 3.98
C VAL A 185 2.33 5.34 3.69
N ALA A 186 1.73 4.77 4.74
CA ALA A 186 0.42 4.13 4.67
C ALA A 186 -0.43 4.47 5.89
N PHE A 187 -1.73 4.23 5.74
CA PHE A 187 -2.70 4.32 6.81
C PHE A 187 -3.17 2.93 7.21
N ILE A 188 -3.42 2.76 8.49
CA ILE A 188 -4.14 1.63 9.08
C ILE A 188 -4.97 2.20 10.23
N ASP A 189 -6.03 1.53 10.63
CA ASP A 189 -6.95 2.04 11.65
C ASP A 189 -6.23 2.59 12.89
N GLY A 190 -6.36 3.90 13.10
CA GLY A 190 -5.73 4.65 14.20
C GLY A 190 -4.23 4.92 14.07
N TRP A 191 -3.56 4.57 12.97
CA TRP A 191 -2.12 4.73 12.80
C TRP A 191 -1.74 5.25 11.42
N VAL A 192 -0.61 5.97 11.38
CA VAL A 192 0.13 6.29 10.16
C VAL A 192 1.44 5.50 10.21
N ILE A 193 1.68 4.70 9.18
CA ILE A 193 2.92 3.94 9.01
C ILE A 193 3.86 4.78 8.15
N VAL A 194 5.12 4.90 8.56
CA VAL A 194 6.19 5.49 7.74
C VAL A 194 7.30 4.45 7.63
N ILE A 195 7.74 4.16 6.42
CA ILE A 195 8.87 3.25 6.20
C ILE A 195 10.19 3.98 6.44
N GLY A 196 11.10 3.29 7.10
CA GLY A 196 12.43 3.81 7.36
C GLY A 196 13.45 2.71 7.68
N PRO A 197 14.71 3.06 7.95
CA PRO A 197 15.75 2.09 8.22
C PRO A 197 15.66 1.52 9.63
N ALA A 198 16.00 0.23 9.76
CA ALA A 198 16.35 -0.39 11.04
C ALA A 198 17.51 -1.36 10.83
N ARG A 199 18.06 -1.90 11.91
CA ARG A 199 19.17 -2.84 11.84
C ARG A 199 18.76 -4.09 11.06
N GLY A 200 19.50 -4.38 10.01
CA GLY A 200 19.31 -5.56 9.19
C GLY A 200 18.17 -5.48 8.17
N THR A 201 17.51 -4.32 8.01
CA THR A 201 16.49 -4.11 6.96
C THR A 201 16.48 -2.68 6.48
N SER A 202 16.23 -2.49 5.18
CA SER A 202 15.99 -1.18 4.58
C SER A 202 14.54 -0.70 4.76
N GLY A 203 13.61 -1.61 5.07
CA GLY A 203 12.19 -1.31 5.22
C GLY A 203 11.66 -1.76 6.57
N ALA A 204 11.68 -0.88 7.57
CA ALA A 204 11.03 -1.09 8.86
C ALA A 204 9.87 -0.12 9.04
N GLU A 205 8.81 -0.57 9.68
CA GLU A 205 7.63 0.23 9.93
C GLU A 205 7.77 1.05 11.21
N TYR A 206 7.59 2.35 11.06
CA TYR A 206 7.43 3.29 12.17
C TYR A 206 5.94 3.61 12.29
N ARG A 207 5.28 3.03 13.28
CA ARG A 207 3.84 3.20 13.52
C ARG A 207 3.58 4.40 14.40
N LEU A 208 3.08 5.48 13.80
CA LEU A 208 2.78 6.74 14.45
C LEU A 208 1.30 6.78 14.81
N ARG A 209 0.98 6.92 16.10
CA ARG A 209 -0.40 6.90 16.58
C ARG A 209 -1.13 8.17 16.17
N TYR A 210 -2.22 8.05 15.42
CA TYR A 210 -2.94 9.17 14.82
C TYR A 210 -3.29 10.30 15.80
N PRO A 211 -3.93 10.06 16.97
CA PRO A 211 -4.30 11.15 17.88
C PRO A 211 -3.10 11.95 18.42
N GLU A 212 -1.90 11.36 18.43
CA GLU A 212 -0.70 11.99 18.98
C GLU A 212 0.02 12.85 17.92
N ILE A 213 -0.18 12.53 16.64
CA ILE A 213 0.44 13.23 15.52
C ILE A 213 -0.52 14.12 14.73
N GLU A 214 -1.82 14.14 15.04
CA GLU A 214 -2.88 14.85 14.29
C GLU A 214 -2.50 16.29 13.93
N LYS A 215 -1.85 17.02 14.82
CA LYS A 215 -1.39 18.40 14.61
C LYS A 215 -0.32 18.55 13.51
N TRP A 216 0.32 17.45 13.13
CA TRP A 216 1.35 17.40 12.11
C TRP A 216 0.85 16.88 10.77
N LEU A 217 -0.42 16.48 10.70
CA LEU A 217 -1.02 15.99 9.47
C LEU A 217 -1.65 17.13 8.68
N ILE A 218 -1.60 17.01 7.36
CA ILE A 218 -2.38 17.85 6.45
C ILE A 218 -3.81 17.33 6.50
N PRO A 219 -4.81 18.17 6.82
CA PRO A 219 -6.21 17.74 6.76
C PRO A 219 -6.53 17.30 5.34
N ALA A 220 -7.01 16.08 5.17
CA ALA A 220 -7.46 15.61 3.88
C ALA A 220 -8.61 16.49 3.36
N LYS A 221 -8.63 16.73 2.06
CA LYS A 221 -9.74 17.44 1.40
C LYS A 221 -10.93 16.49 1.35
N GLY A 222 -11.87 16.62 2.29
CA GLY A 222 -13.00 15.73 2.49
C GLY A 222 -12.95 15.05 3.86
N GLU A 223 -13.77 14.04 4.08
CA GLU A 223 -13.79 13.26 5.32
C GLU A 223 -12.81 12.05 5.25
N GLY A 224 -11.61 12.29 4.70
CA GLY A 224 -10.57 11.27 4.56
C GLY A 224 -9.43 11.37 5.57
N TYR A 225 -8.40 10.52 5.43
CA TYR A 225 -7.28 10.30 6.34
C TYR A 225 -7.74 10.10 7.79
N LEU A 226 -8.17 8.87 8.09
CA LEU A 226 -8.55 8.46 9.43
C LEU A 226 -9.72 9.29 10.02
N SER A 227 -10.80 9.45 9.23
CA SER A 227 -12.04 10.10 9.69
C SER A 227 -12.51 9.50 11.02
N ARG A 228 -12.91 10.40 11.92
CA ARG A 228 -13.28 10.14 13.32
C ARG A 228 -14.52 9.26 13.47
#